data_7b33baca58526a91171c837ea108827d
#
_entry.id   7b33baca58526a91171c837ea108827d
#
_cell.length_a   1.000
_cell.length_b   1.000
_cell.length_c   1.000
_cell.angle_alpha   90.00
_cell.angle_beta   90.00
_cell.angle_gamma   90.00
#
_symmetry.space_group_name_H-M   'P 1'
#
loop_
_entity.id
_entity.type
_entity.pdbx_description
1 polymer ?
#
loop_
_entity_poly.entity_id
_entity_poly.type
_entity_poly.pdbx_seq_one_letter_code
_entity_poly.pdbx_strand_id
1 'polypeptide(L)'
;MVKLKRKVLGYWLVSLLLTVPVFAVKAQEMKEAADLYNAAATTYKQNPVEALKSVQQSIAICDQLDTDESKELRAKGQSIVPRIHVEIGKKFYSQQKIDECLDELRTARKVAQDNKDETAIAYATGTLASVLYVESTKSIKAGEYQKAIDMASESFSYKDKSVDPLIVIARAQDSLKKYDEMLDTYEKGIAIAKATNNLQRLTDMRILATNYLKKESQNLQNSKKVDDAIVLLNRAVKIDERDAEVYSALAVCFKTKNENDSIIYNADLAILNAPMTMDKTQLYFLKAQALQAKGDKDGACEAYKASAAGPFKESAEHQMKEVLKCK
;
A
#
# COMPACT_ATOMS: atom_id res chain seq x y z
N MET A 1 38.73 -41.96 82.40
CA MET A 1 37.53 -41.53 81.68
C MET A 1 37.72 -40.11 81.17
N VAL A 2 38.42 -39.94 80.09
CA VAL A 2 38.44 -38.69 79.33
C VAL A 2 38.98 -39.02 77.93
N LYS A 3 38.11 -39.40 76.97
CA LYS A 3 38.39 -39.45 75.52
C LYS A 3 37.06 -39.56 74.75
N LEU A 4 36.25 -38.53 74.73
CA LEU A 4 35.12 -38.46 73.72
C LEU A 4 34.53 -37.02 73.63
N LYS A 5 35.29 -36.09 73.14
CA LYS A 5 34.71 -34.74 72.79
C LYS A 5 35.54 -33.98 71.73
N ARG A 6 36.14 -34.64 70.76
CA ARG A 6 36.93 -33.96 69.73
C ARG A 6 36.54 -34.25 68.27
N LYS A 7 35.41 -34.89 67.99
CA LYS A 7 35.06 -35.27 66.63
C LYS A 7 33.82 -34.60 66.02
N VAL A 8 33.10 -33.77 66.79
CA VAL A 8 31.85 -33.12 66.26
C VAL A 8 32.06 -31.68 65.75
N LEU A 9 33.14 -31.01 66.14
CA LEU A 9 33.39 -29.61 65.66
C LEU A 9 34.02 -29.53 64.25
N GLY A 10 34.55 -30.61 63.72
CA GLY A 10 35.22 -30.61 62.40
C GLY A 10 34.28 -30.63 61.17
N TYR A 11 33.07 -31.18 61.35
CA TYR A 11 32.13 -31.32 60.20
C TYR A 11 31.30 -30.09 59.89
N TRP A 12 31.09 -29.18 60.83
CA TRP A 12 30.34 -27.95 60.62
C TRP A 12 31.15 -26.83 59.94
N LEU A 13 32.46 -26.82 60.11
CA LEU A 13 33.34 -25.83 59.46
C LEU A 13 33.65 -26.17 57.99
N VAL A 14 33.59 -27.44 57.58
CA VAL A 14 33.82 -27.83 56.18
C VAL A 14 32.57 -27.57 55.30
N SER A 15 31.34 -27.70 55.85
CA SER A 15 30.13 -27.41 55.09
C SER A 15 29.90 -25.88 54.90
N LEU A 16 30.37 -25.01 55.76
CA LEU A 16 30.26 -23.54 55.64
C LEU A 16 31.28 -22.98 54.64
N LEU A 17 32.44 -23.64 54.42
CA LEU A 17 33.47 -23.20 53.47
C LEU A 17 33.16 -23.59 52.00
N LEU A 18 32.23 -24.53 51.75
CA LEU A 18 31.85 -24.95 50.41
C LEU A 18 30.64 -24.19 49.83
N THR A 19 29.84 -23.55 50.69
CA THR A 19 28.65 -22.80 50.25
C THR A 19 28.95 -21.32 49.94
N VAL A 20 29.92 -20.73 50.60
CA VAL A 20 30.31 -19.31 50.36
C VAL A 20 30.84 -19.06 48.96
N PRO A 21 31.67 -19.91 48.29
CA PRO A 21 32.14 -19.63 46.93
C PRO A 21 31.05 -19.75 45.85
N VAL A 22 30.05 -20.62 46.06
CA VAL A 22 28.97 -20.80 45.05
C VAL A 22 28.05 -19.57 44.99
N PHE A 23 27.68 -19.02 46.10
CA PHE A 23 26.88 -17.77 46.12
C PHE A 23 27.64 -16.57 45.56
N ALA A 24 28.94 -16.48 45.86
CA ALA A 24 29.79 -15.40 45.35
C ALA A 24 29.99 -15.51 43.84
N VAL A 25 30.11 -16.71 43.30
CA VAL A 25 30.23 -16.96 41.86
C VAL A 25 28.91 -16.57 41.14
N LYS A 26 27.75 -17.01 41.64
CA LYS A 26 26.45 -16.63 41.07
C LYS A 26 26.16 -15.13 41.09
N ALA A 27 26.56 -14.45 42.19
CA ALA A 27 26.43 -12.99 42.28
C ALA A 27 27.35 -12.27 41.27
N GLN A 28 28.56 -12.80 41.01
CA GLN A 28 29.48 -12.25 40.02
C GLN A 28 28.94 -12.44 38.60
N GLU A 29 28.41 -13.61 38.27
CA GLU A 29 27.80 -13.92 36.97
C GLU A 29 26.55 -13.06 36.72
N MET A 30 25.70 -12.82 37.73
CA MET A 30 24.53 -11.93 37.63
C MET A 30 24.96 -10.51 37.37
N LYS A 31 26.02 -10.02 38.01
CA LYS A 31 26.57 -8.67 37.76
C LYS A 31 27.10 -8.57 36.32
N GLU A 32 27.82 -9.57 35.83
CA GLU A 32 28.32 -9.63 34.45
C GLU A 32 27.16 -9.58 33.44
N ALA A 33 26.10 -10.36 33.66
CA ALA A 33 24.91 -10.35 32.83
C ALA A 33 24.26 -8.96 32.79
N ALA A 34 24.18 -8.29 33.97
CA ALA A 34 23.61 -6.93 34.05
C ALA A 34 24.49 -5.88 33.34
N ASP A 35 25.80 -5.95 33.48
CA ASP A 35 26.74 -5.06 32.81
C ASP A 35 26.66 -5.22 31.28
N LEU A 36 26.59 -6.46 30.78
CA LEU A 36 26.40 -6.76 29.35
C LEU A 36 25.07 -6.23 28.79
N TYR A 37 23.97 -6.45 29.53
CA TYR A 37 22.66 -5.89 29.16
C TYR A 37 22.70 -4.36 29.11
N ASN A 38 23.25 -3.70 30.14
CA ASN A 38 23.33 -2.25 30.23
C ASN A 38 24.19 -1.66 29.10
N ALA A 39 25.32 -2.30 28.76
CA ALA A 39 26.14 -1.93 27.64
C ALA A 39 25.36 -2.02 26.32
N ALA A 40 24.64 -3.12 26.09
CA ALA A 40 23.79 -3.30 24.92
C ALA A 40 22.68 -2.24 24.85
N ALA A 41 21.95 -2.03 25.94
CA ALA A 41 20.82 -1.10 26.01
C ALA A 41 21.21 0.37 25.78
N THR A 42 22.44 0.72 26.12
CA THR A 42 22.95 2.11 25.92
C THR A 42 23.57 2.33 24.54
N THR A 43 24.12 1.30 23.91
CA THR A 43 24.93 1.43 22.70
C THR A 43 24.27 0.92 21.41
N TYR A 44 23.10 0.26 21.50
CA TYR A 44 22.52 -0.45 20.33
C TYR A 44 22.23 0.44 19.12
N LYS A 45 22.00 1.72 19.30
CA LYS A 45 21.79 2.65 18.16
C LYS A 45 23.08 2.99 17.43
N GLN A 46 24.20 3.05 18.14
CA GLN A 46 25.51 3.40 17.58
C GLN A 46 26.24 2.15 17.06
N ASN A 47 26.24 1.09 17.88
CA ASN A 47 26.96 -0.16 17.60
C ASN A 47 26.04 -1.38 17.72
N PRO A 48 25.03 -1.53 16.83
CA PRO A 48 23.98 -2.52 17.02
C PRO A 48 24.50 -3.97 16.97
N VAL A 49 25.53 -4.26 16.15
CA VAL A 49 26.10 -5.61 16.04
C VAL A 49 26.77 -6.05 17.35
N GLU A 50 27.57 -5.18 17.97
CA GLU A 50 28.18 -5.47 19.26
C GLU A 50 27.14 -5.53 20.39
N ALA A 51 26.15 -4.64 20.35
CA ALA A 51 25.04 -4.68 21.30
C ALA A 51 24.25 -5.99 21.22
N LEU A 52 24.01 -6.53 20.01
CA LEU A 52 23.36 -7.85 19.83
C LEU A 52 24.17 -8.94 20.52
N LYS A 53 25.49 -8.98 20.30
CA LYS A 53 26.38 -9.96 20.92
C LYS A 53 26.34 -9.86 22.45
N SER A 54 26.44 -8.64 22.99
CA SER A 54 26.41 -8.39 24.43
C SER A 54 25.10 -8.84 25.08
N VAL A 55 23.94 -8.48 24.45
CA VAL A 55 22.63 -8.90 25.00
C VAL A 55 22.41 -10.41 24.90
N GLN A 56 22.90 -11.06 23.86
CA GLN A 56 22.83 -12.53 23.73
C GLN A 56 23.66 -13.23 24.80
N GLN A 57 24.86 -12.71 25.10
CA GLN A 57 25.68 -13.23 26.21
C GLN A 57 25.01 -13.02 27.57
N SER A 58 24.42 -11.83 27.81
CA SER A 58 23.62 -11.57 29.01
C SER A 58 22.48 -12.58 29.18
N ILE A 59 21.71 -12.83 28.11
CA ILE A 59 20.62 -13.81 28.12
C ILE A 59 21.15 -15.23 28.42
N ALA A 60 22.27 -15.65 27.81
CA ALA A 60 22.86 -16.96 28.03
C ALA A 60 23.33 -17.16 29.48
N ILE A 61 23.90 -16.13 30.11
CA ILE A 61 24.27 -16.19 31.53
C ILE A 61 23.00 -16.30 32.40
N CYS A 62 21.98 -15.51 32.10
CA CYS A 62 20.71 -15.56 32.83
C CYS A 62 20.01 -16.92 32.75
N ASP A 63 20.10 -17.61 31.59
CA ASP A 63 19.55 -18.96 31.40
C ASP A 63 20.24 -20.02 32.31
N GLN A 64 21.53 -19.82 32.63
CA GLN A 64 22.30 -20.74 33.50
C GLN A 64 22.02 -20.48 34.99
N LEU A 65 21.71 -19.22 35.36
CA LEU A 65 21.52 -18.87 36.78
C LEU A 65 20.17 -19.31 37.34
N ASP A 66 19.11 -19.26 36.54
CA ASP A 66 17.72 -19.66 36.86
C ASP A 66 17.19 -19.09 38.20
N THR A 67 17.55 -17.85 38.49
CA THR A 67 17.01 -17.08 39.63
C THR A 67 15.90 -16.15 39.16
N ASP A 68 15.06 -15.64 40.06
CA ASP A 68 13.99 -14.67 39.69
C ASP A 68 14.58 -13.38 39.11
N GLU A 69 15.70 -12.90 39.65
CA GLU A 69 16.42 -11.75 39.11
C GLU A 69 16.96 -12.00 37.72
N SER A 70 17.53 -13.18 37.45
CA SER A 70 18.01 -13.55 36.12
C SER A 70 16.87 -13.71 35.11
N LYS A 71 15.71 -14.22 35.51
CA LYS A 71 14.51 -14.31 34.66
C LYS A 71 14.02 -12.91 34.26
N GLU A 72 14.01 -11.97 35.20
CA GLU A 72 13.64 -10.60 34.91
C GLU A 72 14.63 -9.91 33.93
N LEU A 73 15.94 -10.07 34.16
CA LEU A 73 16.96 -9.50 33.28
C LEU A 73 16.93 -10.13 31.90
N ARG A 74 16.73 -11.44 31.81
CA ARG A 74 16.54 -12.18 30.57
C ARG A 74 15.36 -11.62 29.77
N ALA A 75 14.21 -11.41 30.40
CA ALA A 75 13.03 -10.84 29.76
C ALA A 75 13.31 -9.43 29.22
N LYS A 76 14.01 -8.58 29.98
CA LYS A 76 14.49 -7.27 29.51
C LYS A 76 15.42 -7.41 28.30
N GLY A 77 16.36 -8.33 28.32
CA GLY A 77 17.25 -8.65 27.20
C GLY A 77 16.47 -9.08 25.96
N GLN A 78 15.55 -10.02 26.11
CA GLN A 78 14.72 -10.50 25.02
C GLN A 78 13.86 -9.38 24.38
N SER A 79 13.39 -8.43 25.16
CA SER A 79 12.54 -7.32 24.66
C SER A 79 13.31 -6.29 23.82
N ILE A 80 14.63 -6.12 24.01
CA ILE A 80 15.42 -5.19 23.19
C ILE A 80 16.01 -5.82 21.92
N VAL A 81 16.14 -7.15 21.84
CA VAL A 81 16.71 -7.86 20.67
C VAL A 81 16.02 -7.48 19.35
N PRO A 82 14.69 -7.43 19.24
CA PRO A 82 14.02 -7.00 18.00
C PRO A 82 14.42 -5.60 17.56
N ARG A 83 14.58 -4.69 18.51
CA ARG A 83 14.98 -3.29 18.22
C ARG A 83 16.43 -3.23 17.73
N ILE A 84 17.30 -4.05 18.27
CA ILE A 84 18.69 -4.15 17.83
C ILE A 84 18.76 -4.64 16.37
N HIS A 85 18.00 -5.69 16.02
CA HIS A 85 17.90 -6.17 14.63
C HIS A 85 17.39 -5.08 13.68
N VAL A 86 16.42 -4.25 14.10
CA VAL A 86 15.97 -3.10 13.29
C VAL A 86 17.12 -2.11 13.06
N GLU A 87 17.95 -1.81 14.06
CA GLU A 87 19.08 -0.90 13.89
C GLU A 87 20.19 -1.50 13.01
N ILE A 88 20.41 -2.83 13.06
CA ILE A 88 21.31 -3.54 12.13
C ILE A 88 20.77 -3.42 10.70
N GLY A 89 19.47 -3.65 10.50
CA GLY A 89 18.81 -3.48 9.21
C GLY A 89 18.95 -2.07 8.65
N LYS A 90 18.73 -1.03 9.48
CA LYS A 90 18.95 0.37 9.07
C LYS A 90 20.40 0.66 8.67
N LYS A 91 21.38 0.03 9.35
CA LYS A 91 22.79 0.16 9.00
C LYS A 91 23.08 -0.48 7.65
N PHE A 92 22.52 -1.66 7.36
CA PHE A 92 22.62 -2.28 6.04
C PHE A 92 21.95 -1.43 4.97
N TYR A 93 20.77 -0.86 5.27
CA TYR A 93 20.09 0.06 4.35
C TYR A 93 20.96 1.27 3.96
N SER A 94 21.63 1.89 4.94
CA SER A 94 22.54 3.01 4.70
C SER A 94 23.76 2.64 3.83
N GLN A 95 24.12 1.36 3.82
CA GLN A 95 25.17 0.77 2.98
C GLN A 95 24.68 0.27 1.63
N GLN A 96 23.38 0.50 1.30
CA GLN A 96 22.71 0.00 0.10
C GLN A 96 22.66 -1.54 -0.02
N LYS A 97 22.82 -2.23 1.10
CA LYS A 97 22.68 -3.69 1.23
C LYS A 97 21.22 -4.03 1.55
N ILE A 98 20.40 -4.02 0.51
CA ILE A 98 18.93 -4.08 0.67
C ILE A 98 18.48 -5.45 1.13
N ASP A 99 19.03 -6.52 0.59
CA ASP A 99 18.62 -7.88 0.94
C ASP A 99 18.97 -8.19 2.40
N GLU A 100 20.19 -7.84 2.85
CA GLU A 100 20.60 -7.98 4.25
C GLU A 100 19.75 -7.10 5.19
N CYS A 101 19.36 -5.91 4.74
CA CYS A 101 18.44 -5.06 5.49
C CYS A 101 17.08 -5.73 5.69
N LEU A 102 16.48 -6.27 4.63
CA LEU A 102 15.18 -6.92 4.69
C LEU A 102 15.22 -8.18 5.56
N ASP A 103 16.29 -8.97 5.50
CA ASP A 103 16.46 -10.17 6.31
C ASP A 103 16.56 -9.83 7.80
N GLU A 104 17.30 -8.78 8.16
CA GLU A 104 17.36 -8.30 9.54
C GLU A 104 15.99 -7.79 10.05
N LEU A 105 15.26 -7.09 9.22
CA LEU A 105 13.92 -6.59 9.58
C LEU A 105 12.89 -7.72 9.72
N ARG A 106 12.98 -8.77 8.89
CA ARG A 106 12.16 -9.98 9.03
C ARG A 106 12.53 -10.75 10.31
N THR A 107 13.83 -10.84 10.62
CA THR A 107 14.34 -11.42 11.86
C THR A 107 13.83 -10.64 13.07
N ALA A 108 13.92 -9.31 13.06
CA ALA A 108 13.38 -8.45 14.12
C ALA A 108 11.89 -8.73 14.39
N ARG A 109 11.09 -8.81 13.33
CA ARG A 109 9.65 -9.12 13.43
C ARG A 109 9.42 -10.51 14.01
N LYS A 110 10.14 -11.52 13.53
CA LYS A 110 10.02 -12.91 14.01
C LYS A 110 10.35 -13.01 15.50
N VAL A 111 11.49 -12.46 15.94
CA VAL A 111 11.90 -12.46 17.35
C VAL A 111 10.88 -11.75 18.23
N ALA A 112 10.32 -10.61 17.76
CA ALA A 112 9.27 -9.92 18.47
C ALA A 112 7.99 -10.78 18.63
N GLN A 113 7.62 -11.53 17.58
CA GLN A 113 6.49 -12.46 17.62
C GLN A 113 6.73 -13.63 18.59
N ASP A 114 7.93 -14.23 18.56
CA ASP A 114 8.30 -15.31 19.48
C ASP A 114 8.27 -14.84 20.94
N ASN A 115 8.66 -13.59 21.18
CA ASN A 115 8.61 -12.95 22.50
C ASN A 115 7.20 -12.42 22.88
N LYS A 116 6.22 -12.45 21.97
CA LYS A 116 4.87 -11.88 22.14
C LYS A 116 4.88 -10.39 22.52
N ASP A 117 5.87 -9.64 22.01
CA ASP A 117 5.99 -8.19 22.25
C ASP A 117 5.28 -7.41 21.12
N GLU A 118 4.01 -7.07 21.36
CA GLU A 118 3.16 -6.35 20.38
C GLU A 118 3.76 -5.01 19.95
N THR A 119 4.45 -4.32 20.83
CA THR A 119 5.10 -3.04 20.51
C THR A 119 6.27 -3.24 19.56
N ALA A 120 7.11 -4.24 19.83
CA ALA A 120 8.22 -4.59 18.96
C ALA A 120 7.74 -5.16 17.61
N ILE A 121 6.68 -5.97 17.60
CA ILE A 121 6.03 -6.47 16.37
C ILE A 121 5.59 -5.30 15.51
N ALA A 122 4.83 -4.34 16.07
CA ALA A 122 4.34 -3.19 15.35
C ALA A 122 5.49 -2.33 14.78
N TYR A 123 6.55 -2.12 15.56
CA TYR A 123 7.71 -1.33 15.14
C TYR A 123 8.50 -2.00 14.01
N ALA A 124 8.85 -3.29 14.16
CA ALA A 124 9.58 -4.04 13.15
C ALA A 124 8.77 -4.18 11.85
N THR A 125 7.47 -4.53 11.97
CA THR A 125 6.54 -4.64 10.83
C THR A 125 6.39 -3.30 10.10
N GLY A 126 6.23 -2.20 10.84
CA GLY A 126 6.10 -0.87 10.25
C GLY A 126 7.36 -0.43 9.50
N THR A 127 8.54 -0.75 10.03
CA THR A 127 9.83 -0.45 9.38
C THR A 127 10.01 -1.30 8.13
N LEU A 128 9.77 -2.61 8.22
CA LEU A 128 9.87 -3.55 7.09
C LEU A 128 8.95 -3.14 5.94
N ALA A 129 7.67 -2.89 6.23
CA ALA A 129 6.71 -2.44 5.23
C ALA A 129 7.13 -1.13 4.54
N SER A 130 7.73 -0.21 5.29
CA SER A 130 8.17 1.07 4.74
C SER A 130 9.38 0.91 3.82
N VAL A 131 10.36 0.08 4.18
CA VAL A 131 11.53 -0.21 3.34
C VAL A 131 11.09 -0.92 2.05
N LEU A 132 10.25 -1.95 2.16
CA LEU A 132 9.71 -2.67 1.00
C LEU A 132 8.96 -1.74 0.03
N TYR A 133 8.14 -0.83 0.55
CA TYR A 133 7.43 0.16 -0.28
C TYR A 133 8.40 1.10 -1.00
N VAL A 134 9.39 1.65 -0.29
CA VAL A 134 10.38 2.55 -0.90
C VAL A 134 11.18 1.84 -1.98
N GLU A 135 11.66 0.62 -1.71
CA GLU A 135 12.45 -0.16 -2.67
C GLU A 135 11.60 -0.61 -3.87
N SER A 136 10.32 -0.98 -3.66
CA SER A 136 9.42 -1.26 -4.78
C SER A 136 9.24 -0.07 -5.72
N THR A 137 9.20 1.15 -5.18
CA THR A 137 9.14 2.38 -5.97
C THR A 137 10.42 2.64 -6.76
N LYS A 138 11.57 2.31 -6.20
CA LYS A 138 12.87 2.38 -6.91
C LYS A 138 12.95 1.33 -8.03
N SER A 139 12.47 0.11 -7.76
CA SER A 139 12.44 -0.99 -8.74
C SER A 139 11.61 -0.63 -9.97
N ILE A 140 10.47 0.08 -9.83
CA ILE A 140 9.73 0.62 -11.00
C ILE A 140 10.62 1.54 -11.84
N LYS A 141 11.34 2.46 -11.22
CA LYS A 141 12.21 3.39 -11.95
C LYS A 141 13.39 2.70 -12.64
N ALA A 142 13.82 1.56 -12.09
CA ALA A 142 14.86 0.71 -12.66
C ALA A 142 14.34 -0.24 -13.77
N GLY A 143 13.02 -0.31 -13.99
CA GLY A 143 12.43 -1.27 -14.94
C GLY A 143 12.29 -2.70 -14.39
N GLU A 144 12.54 -2.90 -13.10
CA GLU A 144 12.46 -4.21 -12.41
C GLU A 144 11.02 -4.46 -11.94
N TYR A 145 10.07 -4.54 -12.89
CA TYR A 145 8.64 -4.50 -12.59
C TYR A 145 8.16 -5.69 -11.74
N GLN A 146 8.65 -6.91 -11.98
CA GLN A 146 8.25 -8.06 -11.16
C GLN A 146 8.74 -7.91 -9.73
N LYS A 147 9.98 -7.49 -9.52
CA LYS A 147 10.54 -7.19 -8.19
C LYS A 147 9.75 -6.10 -7.48
N ALA A 148 9.29 -5.08 -8.21
CA ALA A 148 8.44 -4.04 -7.65
C ALA A 148 7.10 -4.60 -7.16
N ILE A 149 6.46 -5.51 -7.92
CA ILE A 149 5.22 -6.19 -7.53
C ILE A 149 5.45 -7.01 -6.27
N ASP A 150 6.51 -7.82 -6.22
CA ASP A 150 6.80 -8.72 -5.11
C ASP A 150 7.01 -7.93 -3.81
N MET A 151 7.87 -6.90 -3.85
CA MET A 151 8.13 -6.04 -2.68
C MET A 151 6.90 -5.24 -2.24
N ALA A 152 6.14 -4.67 -3.19
CA ALA A 152 4.94 -3.92 -2.86
C ALA A 152 3.84 -4.83 -2.31
N SER A 153 3.72 -6.06 -2.80
CA SER A 153 2.78 -7.07 -2.30
C SER A 153 3.12 -7.49 -0.88
N GLU A 154 4.41 -7.71 -0.58
CA GLU A 154 4.87 -7.98 0.78
C GLU A 154 4.60 -6.78 1.71
N SER A 155 4.89 -5.56 1.27
CA SER A 155 4.57 -4.34 2.02
C SER A 155 3.08 -4.22 2.32
N PHE A 156 2.23 -4.50 1.33
CA PHE A 156 0.77 -4.49 1.48
C PHE A 156 0.29 -5.55 2.48
N SER A 157 0.89 -6.73 2.51
CA SER A 157 0.52 -7.81 3.46
C SER A 157 0.71 -7.40 4.93
N TYR A 158 1.61 -6.45 5.18
CA TYR A 158 1.86 -5.89 6.52
C TYR A 158 1.00 -4.66 6.84
N LYS A 159 0.52 -3.95 5.82
CA LYS A 159 -0.31 -2.74 5.94
C LYS A 159 -1.47 -2.81 4.96
N ASP A 160 -2.36 -3.76 5.14
CA ASP A 160 -3.48 -4.10 4.25
C ASP A 160 -4.52 -2.97 4.07
N LYS A 161 -4.48 -1.94 4.91
CA LYS A 161 -5.30 -0.73 4.80
C LYS A 161 -4.60 0.41 4.04
N SER A 162 -3.34 0.23 3.63
CA SER A 162 -2.61 1.22 2.84
C SER A 162 -2.82 0.99 1.35
N VAL A 163 -3.22 2.03 0.65
CA VAL A 163 -3.41 2.00 -0.82
C VAL A 163 -2.08 2.20 -1.57
N ASP A 164 -1.08 2.80 -0.93
CA ASP A 164 0.18 3.17 -1.61
C ASP A 164 0.90 2.00 -2.29
N PRO A 165 1.03 0.80 -1.68
CA PRO A 165 1.65 -0.32 -2.36
C PRO A 165 0.85 -0.80 -3.57
N LEU A 166 -0.49 -0.68 -3.55
CA LEU A 166 -1.34 -1.08 -4.68
C LEU A 166 -1.13 -0.17 -5.90
N ILE A 167 -0.84 1.12 -5.69
CA ILE A 167 -0.47 2.02 -6.79
C ILE A 167 0.82 1.56 -7.48
N VAL A 168 1.80 1.10 -6.69
CA VAL A 168 3.06 0.56 -7.22
C VAL A 168 2.80 -0.72 -8.02
N ILE A 169 2.02 -1.65 -7.47
CA ILE A 169 1.65 -2.90 -8.13
C ILE A 169 0.95 -2.62 -9.46
N ALA A 170 -0.07 -1.76 -9.48
CA ALA A 170 -0.82 -1.45 -10.69
C ALA A 170 0.07 -0.81 -11.78
N ARG A 171 0.97 0.11 -11.41
CA ARG A 171 1.93 0.70 -12.36
C ARG A 171 2.90 -0.34 -12.95
N ALA A 172 3.36 -1.27 -12.14
CA ALA A 172 4.24 -2.34 -12.60
C ALA A 172 3.48 -3.30 -13.53
N GLN A 173 2.23 -3.63 -13.20
CA GLN A 173 1.33 -4.45 -14.03
C GLN A 173 1.05 -3.78 -15.38
N ASP A 174 0.81 -2.47 -15.41
CA ASP A 174 0.68 -1.68 -16.65
C ASP A 174 1.92 -1.83 -17.54
N SER A 175 3.10 -1.64 -16.95
CA SER A 175 4.38 -1.78 -17.68
C SER A 175 4.61 -3.20 -18.23
N LEU A 176 4.09 -4.22 -17.53
CA LEU A 176 4.12 -5.62 -17.95
C LEU A 176 2.96 -6.00 -18.89
N LYS A 177 2.07 -5.05 -19.23
CA LYS A 177 0.86 -5.24 -20.03
C LYS A 177 -0.14 -6.25 -19.42
N LYS A 178 -0.14 -6.37 -18.10
CA LYS A 178 -1.07 -7.19 -17.31
C LYS A 178 -2.31 -6.38 -16.95
N TYR A 179 -3.09 -6.02 -17.94
CA TYR A 179 -4.14 -5.00 -17.83
C TYR A 179 -5.32 -5.41 -16.95
N ASP A 180 -5.74 -6.67 -17.00
CA ASP A 180 -6.84 -7.15 -16.15
C ASP A 180 -6.42 -7.16 -14.69
N GLU A 181 -5.21 -7.68 -14.38
CA GLU A 181 -4.63 -7.65 -13.03
C GLU A 181 -4.49 -6.21 -12.50
N MET A 182 -4.08 -5.28 -13.36
CA MET A 182 -3.95 -3.86 -13.02
C MET A 182 -5.31 -3.25 -12.64
N LEU A 183 -6.35 -3.53 -13.42
CA LEU A 183 -7.70 -3.02 -13.13
C LEU A 183 -8.24 -3.59 -11.82
N ASP A 184 -8.06 -4.88 -11.56
CA ASP A 184 -8.44 -5.52 -10.30
C ASP A 184 -7.69 -4.90 -9.11
N THR A 185 -6.40 -4.57 -9.30
CA THR A 185 -5.60 -3.86 -8.29
C THR A 185 -6.14 -2.46 -8.01
N TYR A 186 -6.57 -1.72 -9.03
CA TYR A 186 -7.22 -0.41 -8.85
C TYR A 186 -8.55 -0.55 -8.12
N GLU A 187 -9.40 -1.49 -8.49
CA GLU A 187 -10.70 -1.73 -7.82
C GLU A 187 -10.52 -2.09 -6.35
N LYS A 188 -9.54 -2.94 -6.03
CA LYS A 188 -9.15 -3.25 -4.65
C LYS A 188 -8.72 -2.00 -3.89
N GLY A 189 -7.87 -1.17 -4.48
CA GLY A 189 -7.43 0.09 -3.89
C GLY A 189 -8.57 1.07 -3.64
N ILE A 190 -9.52 1.18 -4.58
CA ILE A 190 -10.73 1.98 -4.45
C ILE A 190 -11.59 1.51 -3.26
N ALA A 191 -11.78 0.20 -3.13
CA ALA A 191 -12.54 -0.38 -2.02
C ALA A 191 -11.89 -0.05 -0.65
N ILE A 192 -10.57 -0.20 -0.54
CA ILE A 192 -9.81 0.13 0.67
C ILE A 192 -9.88 1.64 0.97
N ALA A 193 -9.68 2.49 -0.05
CA ALA A 193 -9.73 3.94 0.11
C ALA A 193 -11.10 4.41 0.59
N LYS A 194 -12.19 3.81 0.08
CA LYS A 194 -13.56 4.05 0.58
C LYS A 194 -13.70 3.60 2.04
N ALA A 195 -13.28 2.38 2.37
CA ALA A 195 -13.40 1.82 3.71
C ALA A 195 -12.58 2.58 4.77
N THR A 196 -11.45 3.17 4.37
CA THR A 196 -10.57 3.97 5.25
C THR A 196 -10.87 5.46 5.21
N ASN A 197 -11.89 5.90 4.45
CA ASN A 197 -12.24 7.31 4.21
C ASN A 197 -11.05 8.15 3.68
N ASN A 198 -10.17 7.54 2.90
CA ASN A 198 -9.03 8.21 2.29
C ASN A 198 -9.43 8.81 0.95
N LEU A 199 -10.02 10.00 0.98
CA LEU A 199 -10.58 10.66 -0.21
C LEU A 199 -9.52 10.95 -1.29
N GLN A 200 -8.29 11.28 -0.89
CA GLN A 200 -7.21 11.54 -1.86
C GLN A 200 -6.89 10.28 -2.64
N ARG A 201 -6.63 9.16 -1.96
CA ARG A 201 -6.32 7.87 -2.62
C ARG A 201 -7.49 7.31 -3.41
N LEU A 202 -8.72 7.52 -2.93
CA LEU A 202 -9.92 7.19 -3.68
C LEU A 202 -9.95 7.91 -5.04
N THR A 203 -9.71 9.22 -5.04
CA THR A 203 -9.65 10.04 -6.25
C THR A 203 -8.50 9.60 -7.16
N ASP A 204 -7.29 9.44 -6.62
CA ASP A 204 -6.12 9.01 -7.39
C ASP A 204 -6.37 7.69 -8.13
N MET A 205 -6.90 6.68 -7.42
CA MET A 205 -7.15 5.36 -8.00
C MET A 205 -8.26 5.36 -9.05
N ARG A 206 -9.34 6.14 -8.81
CA ARG A 206 -10.40 6.32 -9.80
C ARG A 206 -9.86 6.94 -11.09
N ILE A 207 -9.14 8.04 -10.99
CA ILE A 207 -8.55 8.72 -12.15
C ILE A 207 -7.64 7.79 -12.94
N LEU A 208 -6.77 7.03 -12.28
CA LEU A 208 -5.85 6.10 -12.94
C LEU A 208 -6.61 5.00 -13.68
N ALA A 209 -7.61 4.39 -13.02
CA ALA A 209 -8.41 3.32 -13.63
C ALA A 209 -9.27 3.85 -14.80
N THR A 210 -9.98 4.97 -14.64
CA THR A 210 -10.85 5.50 -15.69
C THR A 210 -10.06 6.03 -16.87
N ASN A 211 -8.89 6.65 -16.66
CA ASN A 211 -8.02 7.09 -17.76
C ASN A 211 -7.52 5.93 -18.62
N TYR A 212 -7.13 4.81 -17.98
CA TYR A 212 -6.77 3.61 -18.73
C TYR A 212 -7.96 3.10 -19.56
N LEU A 213 -9.14 2.95 -18.94
CA LEU A 213 -10.34 2.44 -19.60
C LEU A 213 -10.80 3.34 -20.76
N LYS A 214 -10.73 4.66 -20.58
CA LYS A 214 -11.01 5.64 -21.66
C LYS A 214 -10.04 5.48 -22.82
N LYS A 215 -8.74 5.39 -22.55
CA LYS A 215 -7.70 5.21 -23.57
C LYS A 215 -7.90 3.91 -24.36
N GLU A 216 -8.13 2.80 -23.66
CA GLU A 216 -8.30 1.52 -24.31
C GLU A 216 -9.63 1.44 -25.09
N SER A 217 -10.70 2.04 -24.57
CA SER A 217 -11.96 2.17 -25.32
C SER A 217 -11.78 2.95 -26.63
N GLN A 218 -10.95 4.00 -26.64
CA GLN A 218 -10.63 4.74 -27.86
C GLN A 218 -9.87 3.87 -28.87
N ASN A 219 -8.92 3.04 -28.42
CA ASN A 219 -8.21 2.08 -29.26
C ASN A 219 -9.16 1.07 -29.91
N LEU A 220 -10.12 0.57 -29.13
CA LEU A 220 -11.16 -0.34 -29.61
C LEU A 220 -12.09 0.31 -30.63
N GLN A 221 -12.51 1.57 -30.39
CA GLN A 221 -13.30 2.33 -31.36
C GLN A 221 -12.55 2.52 -32.67
N ASN A 222 -11.27 2.89 -32.63
CA ASN A 222 -10.42 3.04 -33.80
C ASN A 222 -10.27 1.73 -34.56
N SER A 223 -10.33 0.58 -33.86
CA SER A 223 -10.31 -0.77 -34.41
C SER A 223 -11.70 -1.29 -34.83
N LYS A 224 -12.75 -0.43 -34.79
CA LYS A 224 -14.15 -0.77 -35.09
C LYS A 224 -14.79 -1.81 -34.16
N LYS A 225 -14.23 -1.99 -32.96
CA LYS A 225 -14.73 -2.89 -31.89
C LYS A 225 -15.56 -2.08 -30.91
N VAL A 226 -16.66 -1.48 -31.39
CA VAL A 226 -17.46 -0.51 -30.61
C VAL A 226 -18.14 -1.18 -29.41
N ASP A 227 -18.61 -2.42 -29.53
CA ASP A 227 -19.25 -3.13 -28.43
C ASP A 227 -18.26 -3.40 -27.29
N ASP A 228 -17.03 -3.80 -27.59
CA ASP A 228 -15.98 -3.98 -26.60
C ASP A 228 -15.62 -2.64 -25.92
N ALA A 229 -15.60 -1.54 -26.68
CA ALA A 229 -15.38 -0.20 -26.12
C ALA A 229 -16.48 0.19 -25.13
N ILE A 230 -17.75 -0.09 -25.44
CA ILE A 230 -18.89 0.15 -24.54
C ILE A 230 -18.76 -0.66 -23.26
N VAL A 231 -18.33 -1.91 -23.33
CA VAL A 231 -18.08 -2.76 -22.13
C VAL A 231 -17.06 -2.11 -21.20
N LEU A 232 -15.93 -1.63 -21.74
CA LEU A 232 -14.89 -0.96 -20.94
C LEU A 232 -15.38 0.38 -20.35
N LEU A 233 -16.11 1.17 -21.13
CA LEU A 233 -16.67 2.44 -20.63
C LEU A 233 -17.72 2.21 -19.55
N ASN A 234 -18.54 1.19 -19.64
CA ASN A 234 -19.48 0.82 -18.57
C ASN A 234 -18.75 0.34 -17.31
N ARG A 235 -17.58 -0.31 -17.42
CA ARG A 235 -16.69 -0.57 -16.25
C ARG A 235 -16.19 0.73 -15.64
N ALA A 236 -15.81 1.71 -16.49
CA ALA A 236 -15.38 3.04 -16.02
C ALA A 236 -16.49 3.79 -15.26
N VAL A 237 -17.74 3.73 -15.74
CA VAL A 237 -18.90 4.31 -15.04
C VAL A 237 -19.06 3.71 -13.63
N LYS A 238 -18.88 2.39 -13.46
CA LYS A 238 -18.95 1.75 -12.12
C LYS A 238 -17.84 2.24 -11.17
N ILE A 239 -16.69 2.59 -11.71
CA ILE A 239 -15.56 3.14 -10.95
C ILE A 239 -15.82 4.58 -10.56
N ASP A 240 -16.27 5.41 -11.52
CA ASP A 240 -16.62 6.81 -11.28
C ASP A 240 -17.88 7.22 -12.05
N GLU A 241 -19.00 7.25 -11.33
CA GLU A 241 -20.33 7.62 -11.86
C GLU A 241 -20.44 9.11 -12.27
N ARG A 242 -19.42 9.92 -11.99
CA ARG A 242 -19.42 11.35 -12.30
C ARG A 242 -18.39 11.75 -13.36
N ASP A 243 -17.70 10.79 -13.97
CA ASP A 243 -16.75 11.11 -15.05
C ASP A 243 -17.48 11.49 -16.33
N ALA A 244 -17.58 12.81 -16.58
CA ALA A 244 -18.22 13.36 -17.77
C ALA A 244 -17.59 12.88 -19.09
N GLU A 245 -16.28 12.63 -19.10
CA GLU A 245 -15.57 12.18 -20.31
C GLU A 245 -15.94 10.74 -20.65
N VAL A 246 -16.20 9.87 -19.64
CA VAL A 246 -16.67 8.50 -19.86
C VAL A 246 -18.04 8.52 -20.54
N TYR A 247 -18.98 9.32 -20.06
CA TYR A 247 -20.30 9.46 -20.66
C TYR A 247 -20.22 10.08 -22.07
N SER A 248 -19.33 11.05 -22.28
CA SER A 248 -19.07 11.60 -23.62
C SER A 248 -18.60 10.52 -24.59
N ALA A 249 -17.67 9.66 -24.18
CA ALA A 249 -17.18 8.55 -24.99
C ALA A 249 -18.29 7.53 -25.28
N LEU A 250 -19.16 7.23 -24.30
CA LEU A 250 -20.34 6.38 -24.52
C LEU A 250 -21.30 6.96 -25.55
N ALA A 251 -21.59 8.27 -25.49
CA ALA A 251 -22.45 8.93 -26.47
C ALA A 251 -21.90 8.81 -27.89
N VAL A 252 -20.56 8.90 -28.06
CA VAL A 252 -19.89 8.70 -29.36
C VAL A 252 -19.97 7.23 -29.82
N CYS A 253 -19.79 6.28 -28.93
CA CYS A 253 -19.96 4.85 -29.25
C CYS A 253 -21.38 4.54 -29.73
N PHE A 254 -22.40 5.02 -29.01
CA PHE A 254 -23.81 4.82 -29.37
C PHE A 254 -24.20 5.56 -30.65
N LYS A 255 -23.56 6.71 -30.97
CA LYS A 255 -23.71 7.33 -32.28
C LYS A 255 -23.29 6.38 -33.41
N THR A 256 -22.18 5.68 -33.29
CA THR A 256 -21.73 4.72 -34.29
C THR A 256 -22.72 3.57 -34.50
N LYS A 257 -23.48 3.23 -33.45
CA LYS A 257 -24.54 2.21 -33.50
C LYS A 257 -25.92 2.74 -33.90
N ASN A 258 -26.08 4.06 -34.05
CA ASN A 258 -27.36 4.75 -34.32
C ASN A 258 -28.41 4.54 -33.19
N GLU A 259 -27.98 4.36 -31.94
CA GLU A 259 -28.84 4.16 -30.76
C GLU A 259 -29.22 5.54 -30.15
N ASN A 260 -30.23 6.19 -30.71
CA ASN A 260 -30.57 7.58 -30.36
C ASN A 260 -30.91 7.79 -28.87
N ASP A 261 -31.63 6.87 -28.22
CA ASP A 261 -31.96 6.99 -26.80
C ASP A 261 -30.68 6.92 -25.93
N SER A 262 -29.77 6.03 -26.25
CA SER A 262 -28.49 5.89 -25.54
C SER A 262 -27.60 7.12 -25.76
N ILE A 263 -27.62 7.75 -26.96
CA ILE A 263 -26.88 8.98 -27.24
C ILE A 263 -27.40 10.09 -26.33
N ILE A 264 -28.74 10.31 -26.31
CA ILE A 264 -29.36 11.38 -25.51
C ILE A 264 -29.03 11.19 -24.03
N TYR A 265 -29.26 9.99 -23.52
CA TYR A 265 -29.01 9.66 -22.11
C TYR A 265 -27.56 9.93 -21.68
N ASN A 266 -26.59 9.42 -22.46
CA ASN A 266 -25.18 9.62 -22.10
C ASN A 266 -24.71 11.07 -22.33
N ALA A 267 -25.20 11.74 -23.36
CA ALA A 267 -24.92 13.16 -23.56
C ALA A 267 -25.44 14.02 -22.40
N ASP A 268 -26.64 13.74 -21.90
CA ASP A 268 -27.21 14.46 -20.75
C ASP A 268 -26.39 14.22 -19.47
N LEU A 269 -25.97 13.00 -19.21
CA LEU A 269 -25.11 12.70 -18.06
C LEU A 269 -23.73 13.35 -18.19
N ALA A 270 -23.16 13.37 -19.39
CA ALA A 270 -21.91 14.08 -19.66
C ALA A 270 -22.04 15.58 -19.41
N ILE A 271 -23.11 16.21 -19.90
CA ILE A 271 -23.38 17.65 -19.71
C ILE A 271 -23.60 18.00 -18.24
N LEU A 272 -24.35 17.15 -17.52
CA LEU A 272 -24.66 17.30 -16.09
C LEU A 272 -23.40 17.27 -15.22
N ASN A 273 -22.50 16.33 -15.50
CA ASN A 273 -21.28 16.11 -14.71
C ASN A 273 -20.08 16.92 -15.20
N ALA A 274 -20.19 17.60 -16.35
CA ALA A 274 -19.09 18.32 -16.96
C ALA A 274 -18.62 19.50 -16.10
N PRO A 275 -17.31 19.60 -15.79
CA PRO A 275 -16.77 20.79 -15.15
C PRO A 275 -16.95 22.01 -16.06
N MET A 276 -16.92 23.21 -15.47
CA MET A 276 -17.11 24.47 -16.22
C MET A 276 -16.08 24.68 -17.33
N THR A 277 -14.91 24.05 -17.21
CA THR A 277 -13.83 24.15 -18.21
C THR A 277 -14.01 23.20 -19.41
N MET A 278 -14.95 22.26 -19.34
CA MET A 278 -15.19 21.30 -20.43
C MET A 278 -16.04 21.94 -21.53
N ASP A 279 -15.55 21.83 -22.78
CA ASP A 279 -16.37 22.23 -23.94
C ASP A 279 -17.48 21.20 -24.17
N LYS A 280 -18.74 21.66 -24.12
CA LYS A 280 -19.95 20.85 -24.25
C LYS A 280 -20.56 20.91 -25.65
N THR A 281 -19.98 21.67 -26.57
CA THR A 281 -20.57 21.90 -27.88
C THR A 281 -20.80 20.63 -28.68
N GLN A 282 -19.83 19.69 -28.64
CA GLN A 282 -19.97 18.38 -29.27
C GLN A 282 -21.11 17.56 -28.66
N LEU A 283 -21.26 17.58 -27.35
CA LEU A 283 -22.30 16.82 -26.64
C LEU A 283 -23.70 17.31 -27.02
N TYR A 284 -23.90 18.64 -27.03
CA TYR A 284 -25.16 19.23 -27.47
C TYR A 284 -25.43 18.91 -28.94
N PHE A 285 -24.41 18.92 -29.81
CA PHE A 285 -24.57 18.60 -31.22
C PHE A 285 -24.98 17.11 -31.42
N LEU A 286 -24.35 16.16 -30.71
CA LEU A 286 -24.73 14.76 -30.73
C LEU A 286 -26.17 14.56 -30.24
N LYS A 287 -26.53 15.20 -29.12
CA LYS A 287 -27.90 15.17 -28.58
C LYS A 287 -28.91 15.72 -29.58
N ALA A 288 -28.59 16.84 -30.21
CA ALA A 288 -29.47 17.46 -31.21
C ALA A 288 -29.73 16.53 -32.41
N GLN A 289 -28.70 15.89 -32.96
CA GLN A 289 -28.85 14.92 -34.05
C GLN A 289 -29.72 13.71 -33.62
N ALA A 290 -29.55 13.21 -32.41
CA ALA A 290 -30.34 12.09 -31.90
C ALA A 290 -31.82 12.49 -31.67
N LEU A 291 -32.10 13.65 -31.12
CA LEU A 291 -33.45 14.18 -30.95
C LEU A 291 -34.14 14.42 -32.30
N GLN A 292 -33.43 15.00 -33.27
CA GLN A 292 -33.92 15.19 -34.63
C GLN A 292 -34.27 13.83 -35.28
N ALA A 293 -33.43 12.82 -35.15
CA ALA A 293 -33.68 11.47 -35.68
C ALA A 293 -34.90 10.79 -35.02
N LYS A 294 -35.23 11.16 -33.78
CA LYS A 294 -36.45 10.71 -33.08
C LYS A 294 -37.69 11.55 -33.39
N GLY A 295 -37.57 12.63 -34.16
CA GLY A 295 -38.67 13.54 -34.48
C GLY A 295 -38.98 14.57 -33.40
N ASP A 296 -38.19 14.66 -32.35
CA ASP A 296 -38.31 15.74 -31.34
C ASP A 296 -37.67 17.03 -31.89
N LYS A 297 -38.47 17.79 -32.63
CA LYS A 297 -38.04 19.03 -33.29
C LYS A 297 -37.65 20.09 -32.27
N ASP A 298 -38.45 20.29 -31.25
CA ASP A 298 -38.25 21.41 -30.32
C ASP A 298 -36.99 21.13 -29.47
N GLY A 299 -36.82 19.92 -28.93
CA GLY A 299 -35.61 19.50 -28.23
C GLY A 299 -34.35 19.56 -29.13
N ALA A 300 -34.47 19.19 -30.41
CA ALA A 300 -33.37 19.30 -31.35
C ALA A 300 -32.96 20.76 -31.59
N CYS A 301 -33.93 21.69 -31.76
CA CYS A 301 -33.66 23.09 -31.92
C CYS A 301 -32.92 23.70 -30.73
N GLU A 302 -33.35 23.40 -29.51
CA GLU A 302 -32.68 23.86 -28.28
C GLU A 302 -31.24 23.31 -28.19
N ALA A 303 -31.05 22.03 -28.45
CA ALA A 303 -29.73 21.40 -28.40
C ALA A 303 -28.79 21.92 -29.52
N TYR A 304 -29.29 22.15 -30.75
CA TYR A 304 -28.49 22.79 -31.80
C TYR A 304 -28.11 24.21 -31.44
N LYS A 305 -29.02 25.00 -30.84
CA LYS A 305 -28.69 26.33 -30.34
C LYS A 305 -27.58 26.33 -29.33
N ALA A 306 -27.59 25.38 -28.40
CA ALA A 306 -26.52 25.20 -27.39
C ALA A 306 -25.20 24.73 -28.00
N SER A 307 -25.23 24.05 -29.14
CA SER A 307 -24.04 23.57 -29.86
C SER A 307 -23.49 24.58 -30.87
N ALA A 308 -24.15 25.69 -31.12
CA ALA A 308 -23.79 26.65 -32.18
C ALA A 308 -22.56 27.50 -31.84
N ALA A 309 -21.43 26.82 -31.54
CA ALA A 309 -20.13 27.42 -31.26
C ALA A 309 -18.99 26.58 -31.82
N GLY A 310 -17.80 27.17 -31.95
CA GLY A 310 -16.60 26.48 -32.44
C GLY A 310 -16.84 25.74 -33.77
N PRO A 311 -16.37 24.53 -33.90
CA PRO A 311 -16.43 23.76 -35.16
C PRO A 311 -17.86 23.32 -35.53
N PHE A 312 -18.81 23.37 -34.60
CA PHE A 312 -20.20 22.95 -34.84
C PHE A 312 -21.13 24.09 -35.24
N LYS A 313 -20.66 25.34 -35.18
CA LYS A 313 -21.48 26.53 -35.40
C LYS A 313 -22.25 26.50 -36.74
N GLU A 314 -21.54 26.40 -37.86
CA GLU A 314 -22.16 26.43 -39.20
C GLU A 314 -23.14 25.30 -39.40
N SER A 315 -22.74 24.05 -38.96
CA SER A 315 -23.61 22.89 -39.09
C SER A 315 -24.87 23.01 -38.23
N ALA A 316 -24.76 23.50 -36.99
CA ALA A 316 -25.89 23.69 -36.11
C ALA A 316 -26.83 24.78 -36.64
N GLU A 317 -26.30 25.92 -37.11
CA GLU A 317 -27.10 26.99 -37.70
C GLU A 317 -27.84 26.54 -38.97
N HIS A 318 -27.19 25.77 -39.86
CA HIS A 318 -27.82 25.16 -41.03
C HIS A 318 -28.99 24.27 -40.64
N GLN A 319 -28.77 23.34 -39.67
CA GLN A 319 -29.83 22.43 -39.19
C GLN A 319 -31.04 23.21 -38.64
N MET A 320 -30.79 24.27 -37.84
CA MET A 320 -31.85 25.07 -37.26
C MET A 320 -32.64 25.83 -38.31
N LYS A 321 -31.97 26.52 -39.26
CA LYS A 321 -32.60 27.45 -40.21
C LYS A 321 -33.23 26.72 -41.40
N GLU A 322 -32.46 25.83 -42.04
CA GLU A 322 -32.85 25.25 -43.32
C GLU A 322 -33.61 23.93 -43.18
N VAL A 323 -33.21 23.08 -42.19
CA VAL A 323 -33.80 21.74 -42.07
C VAL A 323 -34.99 21.74 -41.10
N LEU A 324 -34.77 22.18 -39.87
CA LEU A 324 -35.79 22.12 -38.81
C LEU A 324 -36.73 23.35 -38.84
N LYS A 325 -36.27 24.47 -39.38
CA LYS A 325 -36.99 25.76 -39.35
C LYS A 325 -37.40 26.10 -37.92
N CYS A 326 -36.39 26.15 -37.04
CA CYS A 326 -36.56 26.51 -35.63
C CYS A 326 -37.08 27.94 -35.49
N LYS A 327 -37.97 28.17 -34.49
CA LYS A 327 -38.53 29.46 -34.19
C LYS A 327 -37.60 30.35 -33.35
#